data_1b74155b3668933d8ff44916095c32e3
#
_entry.id   1b74155b3668933d8ff44916095c32e3
#
_cell.length_a   1.000
_cell.length_b   1.000
_cell.length_c   1.000
_cell.angle_alpha   90.00
_cell.angle_beta   90.00
_cell.angle_gamma   90.00
#
_symmetry.space_group_name_H-M   'P 1'
#
loop_
_entity.id
_entity.type
_entity.pdbx_description
1 polymer ?
#
loop_
_entity_poly.entity_id
_entity_poly.type
_entity_poly.pdbx_seq_one_letter_code
_entity_poly.pdbx_strand_id
1 'polypeptide(L)'
;MENKKTVFDCSIIDLGKISFAEGNLTVVENNSSFPFEVNRVFYLFDIAGGESRGAHAHIECHQFLIAASGSFEVNLDDGKFKRQVFLNRPNIGLHIPPGIWASEVNFSSGAICLVLASHKYNEKDYMRDYTYFLNFRND
;
A
#
# COMPACT_ATOMS: atom_id res chain seq x y z
N MET A 1 20.91 -16.25 6.40
CA MET A 1 19.88 -16.05 5.33
C MET A 1 18.78 -15.18 5.87
N GLU A 2 18.50 -14.11 5.21
CA GLU A 2 17.40 -13.23 5.63
C GLU A 2 16.05 -13.89 5.36
N ASN A 3 15.14 -13.74 6.31
CA ASN A 3 13.76 -14.15 6.11
C ASN A 3 13.06 -13.14 5.21
N LYS A 4 12.64 -13.58 4.03
CA LYS A 4 11.88 -12.74 3.12
C LYS A 4 10.49 -12.51 3.70
N LYS A 5 9.98 -11.29 3.51
CA LYS A 5 8.62 -10.96 3.91
C LYS A 5 7.62 -11.72 3.07
N THR A 6 6.47 -12.03 3.66
CA THR A 6 5.35 -12.69 2.98
C THR A 6 4.14 -11.76 2.97
N VAL A 7 3.10 -12.18 2.28
CA VAL A 7 1.84 -11.41 2.26
C VAL A 7 1.26 -11.27 3.69
N PHE A 8 1.61 -12.16 4.61
CA PHE A 8 1.14 -12.11 6.00
C PHE A 8 1.92 -11.10 6.84
N ASP A 9 3.03 -10.59 6.33
CA ASP A 9 3.77 -9.48 6.95
C ASP A 9 3.23 -8.11 6.54
N CYS A 10 2.25 -8.08 5.65
CA CYS A 10 1.53 -6.85 5.30
C CYS A 10 0.49 -6.58 6.39
N SER A 11 0.69 -5.51 7.15
CA SER A 11 -0.12 -5.24 8.34
C SER A 11 -1.22 -4.24 8.06
N ILE A 12 -2.45 -4.56 8.49
CA ILE A 12 -3.55 -3.61 8.51
C ILE A 12 -3.41 -2.81 9.81
N ILE A 13 -3.28 -1.50 9.70
CA ILE A 13 -3.01 -0.62 10.85
C ILE A 13 -4.12 0.40 10.98
N ASP A 14 -4.71 0.48 12.17
CA ASP A 14 -5.64 1.53 12.54
C ASP A 14 -4.83 2.72 13.04
N LEU A 15 -4.88 3.82 12.29
CA LEU A 15 -4.16 5.05 12.62
C LEU A 15 -4.86 5.85 13.72
N GLY A 16 -6.08 5.43 14.10
CA GLY A 16 -6.91 6.19 15.01
C GLY A 16 -7.56 7.39 14.34
N LYS A 17 -8.51 7.96 15.04
CA LYS A 17 -9.15 9.19 14.59
C LYS A 17 -9.59 10.01 15.78
N ILE A 18 -9.55 11.33 15.63
CA ILE A 18 -10.10 12.27 16.59
C ILE A 18 -11.43 12.74 16.02
N SER A 19 -12.51 12.53 16.78
CA SER A 19 -13.85 12.83 16.31
C SER A 19 -14.35 14.16 16.87
N PHE A 20 -14.89 15.00 16.00
CA PHE A 20 -15.52 16.27 16.32
C PHE A 20 -16.93 16.26 15.77
N ALA A 21 -17.76 17.19 16.22
CA ALA A 21 -19.11 17.36 15.67
C ALA A 21 -19.08 17.66 14.18
N GLU A 22 -18.05 18.38 13.73
CA GLU A 22 -17.88 18.82 12.35
C GLU A 22 -17.17 17.79 11.45
N GLY A 23 -16.63 16.72 12.03
CA GLY A 23 -15.92 15.69 11.28
C GLY A 23 -14.81 15.03 12.07
N ASN A 24 -14.04 14.18 11.39
CA ASN A 24 -12.98 13.40 12.00
C ASN A 24 -11.61 13.79 11.43
N LEU A 25 -10.58 13.58 12.24
CA LEU A 25 -9.21 13.87 11.87
C LEU A 25 -8.33 12.64 12.16
N THR A 26 -7.46 12.31 11.22
CA THR A 26 -6.46 11.26 11.38
C THR A 26 -5.08 11.84 11.07
N VAL A 27 -4.09 11.47 11.88
CA VAL A 27 -2.74 12.03 11.80
C VAL A 27 -1.73 10.92 11.50
N VAL A 28 -0.80 11.20 10.57
CA VAL A 28 0.39 10.39 10.34
C VAL A 28 1.60 11.31 10.53
N GLU A 29 2.50 10.93 11.42
CA GLU A 29 3.71 11.70 11.69
C GLU A 29 4.93 10.80 11.68
N ASN A 30 6.06 11.37 11.23
CA ASN A 30 7.35 10.71 11.40
C ASN A 30 7.75 10.73 12.89
N ASN A 31 8.63 9.81 13.26
CA ASN A 31 9.08 9.64 14.64
C ASN A 31 7.96 9.29 15.62
N SER A 32 6.99 8.53 15.13
CA SER A 32 5.87 8.00 15.91
C SER A 32 5.87 6.47 15.79
N SER A 33 4.76 5.83 16.15
CA SER A 33 4.60 4.38 15.99
C SER A 33 4.39 3.93 14.54
N PHE A 34 4.41 4.86 13.57
CA PHE A 34 4.25 4.52 12.17
C PHE A 34 5.40 3.61 11.70
N PRO A 35 5.15 2.60 10.84
CA PRO A 35 6.12 1.54 10.55
C PRO A 35 7.38 1.97 9.79
N PHE A 36 7.41 3.18 9.21
CA PHE A 36 8.59 3.68 8.50
C PHE A 36 8.57 5.21 8.46
N GLU A 37 9.71 5.80 8.10
CA GLU A 37 9.79 7.24 7.89
C GLU A 37 9.23 7.58 6.50
N VAL A 38 8.29 8.52 6.46
CA VAL A 38 7.62 8.94 5.22
C VAL A 38 8.48 9.99 4.52
N ASN A 39 8.87 9.69 3.28
CA ASN A 39 9.66 10.60 2.43
C ASN A 39 8.96 10.96 1.13
N ARG A 40 7.81 10.38 0.85
CA ARG A 40 7.03 10.66 -0.35
C ARG A 40 5.56 10.39 -0.07
N VAL A 41 4.72 11.26 -0.59
CA VAL A 41 3.26 11.07 -0.58
C VAL A 41 2.77 11.21 -2.01
N PHE A 42 1.95 10.29 -2.44
CA PHE A 42 1.24 10.41 -3.71
C PHE A 42 -0.15 9.80 -3.58
N TYR A 43 -1.03 10.12 -4.49
CA TYR A 43 -2.38 9.57 -4.43
C TYR A 43 -2.94 9.38 -5.83
N LEU A 44 -3.75 8.34 -5.95
CA LEU A 44 -4.44 7.96 -7.18
C LEU A 44 -5.89 8.40 -7.06
N PHE A 45 -6.38 9.10 -8.06
CA PHE A 45 -7.74 9.63 -8.07
C PHE A 45 -8.29 9.63 -9.49
N ASP A 46 -9.59 9.88 -9.64
CA ASP A 46 -10.27 9.84 -10.95
C ASP A 46 -10.12 8.49 -11.64
N ILE A 47 -10.09 7.41 -10.85
CA ILE A 47 -10.04 6.06 -11.39
C ILE A 47 -11.47 5.62 -11.68
N ALA A 48 -11.72 5.18 -12.91
CA ALA A 48 -13.04 4.70 -13.32
C ALA A 48 -13.42 3.49 -12.45
N GLY A 49 -14.71 3.40 -12.10
CA GLY A 49 -15.20 2.30 -11.28
C GLY A 49 -14.82 0.95 -11.87
N GLY A 50 -14.31 0.06 -11.05
CA GLY A 50 -13.87 -1.27 -11.43
C GLY A 50 -12.48 -1.38 -12.03
N GLU A 51 -11.81 -0.27 -12.28
CA GLU A 51 -10.46 -0.27 -12.86
C GLU A 51 -9.41 -0.74 -11.85
N SER A 52 -8.23 -1.08 -12.37
CA SER A 52 -7.08 -1.59 -11.61
C SER A 52 -5.85 -0.74 -11.81
N ARG A 53 -4.98 -0.67 -10.81
CA ARG A 53 -3.75 0.10 -10.83
C ARG A 53 -2.63 -0.63 -10.09
N GLY A 54 -1.37 -0.26 -10.41
CA GLY A 54 -0.23 -0.49 -9.53
C GLY A 54 0.41 -1.87 -9.53
N ALA A 55 0.24 -2.69 -10.55
CA ALA A 55 0.84 -4.04 -10.58
C ALA A 55 2.38 -3.98 -10.62
N HIS A 56 3.02 -3.97 -9.45
CA HIS A 56 4.47 -3.94 -9.29
C HIS A 56 4.89 -4.32 -7.87
N ALA A 57 6.19 -4.46 -7.66
CA ALA A 57 6.79 -4.60 -6.34
C ALA A 57 7.95 -3.61 -6.19
N HIS A 58 8.42 -3.41 -4.97
CA HIS A 58 9.57 -2.57 -4.67
C HIS A 58 10.72 -3.40 -4.09
N ILE A 59 11.94 -3.01 -4.42
CA ILE A 59 13.13 -3.67 -3.87
C ILE A 59 13.40 -3.18 -2.44
N GLU A 60 13.27 -1.87 -2.19
CA GLU A 60 13.60 -1.27 -0.90
C GLU A 60 12.47 -0.45 -0.28
N CYS A 61 11.59 0.12 -1.08
CA CYS A 61 10.58 1.06 -0.62
C CYS A 61 9.44 0.36 0.11
N HIS A 62 9.10 0.89 1.28
CA HIS A 62 7.87 0.55 2.00
C HIS A 62 6.75 1.45 1.52
N GLN A 63 5.55 0.93 1.49
CA GLN A 63 4.35 1.71 1.16
C GLN A 63 3.27 1.49 2.21
N PHE A 64 2.42 2.49 2.38
CA PHE A 64 1.25 2.43 3.23
C PHE A 64 0.08 3.01 2.46
N LEU A 65 -0.94 2.20 2.23
CA LEU A 65 -2.09 2.54 1.39
C LEU A 65 -3.31 2.84 2.25
N ILE A 66 -3.99 3.93 1.94
CA ILE A 66 -5.20 4.36 2.65
C ILE A 66 -6.30 4.66 1.63
N ALA A 67 -7.51 4.17 1.86
CA ALA A 67 -8.67 4.61 1.11
C ALA A 67 -9.14 5.94 1.72
N ALA A 68 -8.57 7.05 1.22
CA ALA A 68 -8.90 8.38 1.71
C ALA A 68 -10.35 8.76 1.37
N SER A 69 -10.89 8.16 0.30
CA SER A 69 -12.29 8.26 -0.09
C SER A 69 -12.66 6.97 -0.80
N GLY A 70 -13.91 6.54 -0.63
CA GLY A 70 -14.41 5.34 -1.30
C GLY A 70 -13.74 4.06 -0.81
N SER A 71 -13.58 3.11 -1.72
CA SER A 71 -13.04 1.79 -1.39
C SER A 71 -12.30 1.18 -2.58
N PHE A 72 -11.39 0.28 -2.27
CA PHE A 72 -10.72 -0.56 -3.26
C PHE A 72 -10.16 -1.79 -2.56
N GLU A 73 -9.75 -2.77 -3.36
CA GLU A 73 -9.09 -3.96 -2.84
C GLU A 73 -7.63 -3.95 -3.26
N VAL A 74 -6.77 -4.50 -2.39
CA VAL A 74 -5.35 -4.64 -2.67
C VAL A 74 -5.04 -6.12 -2.80
N ASN A 75 -4.55 -6.53 -3.97
CA ASN A 75 -4.08 -7.88 -4.19
C ASN A 75 -2.60 -7.95 -3.88
N LEU A 76 -2.22 -8.86 -2.98
CA LEU A 76 -0.85 -9.06 -2.53
C LEU A 76 -0.36 -10.44 -2.97
N ASP A 77 0.91 -10.52 -3.38
CA ASP A 77 1.51 -11.75 -3.89
C ASP A 77 2.99 -11.75 -3.50
N ASP A 78 3.43 -12.77 -2.79
CA ASP A 78 4.84 -12.91 -2.40
C ASP A 78 5.59 -13.93 -3.27
N GLY A 79 4.97 -14.40 -4.35
CA GLY A 79 5.52 -15.43 -5.21
C GLY A 79 5.15 -16.84 -4.78
N LYS A 80 4.58 -17.01 -3.60
CA LYS A 80 4.17 -18.30 -3.04
C LYS A 80 2.74 -18.26 -2.55
N PHE A 81 2.37 -17.21 -1.83
CA PHE A 81 1.02 -17.01 -1.29
C PHE A 81 0.42 -15.73 -1.84
N LYS A 82 -0.91 -15.67 -1.85
CA LYS A 82 -1.67 -14.51 -2.25
C LYS A 82 -2.64 -14.12 -1.15
N ARG A 83 -2.91 -12.83 -1.05
CA ARG A 83 -3.82 -12.27 -0.06
C ARG A 83 -4.52 -11.07 -0.66
N GLN A 84 -5.80 -10.87 -0.32
CA GLN A 84 -6.55 -9.69 -0.73
C GLN A 84 -7.01 -8.94 0.50
N VAL A 85 -6.83 -7.61 0.48
CA VAL A 85 -7.23 -6.74 1.59
C VAL A 85 -8.18 -5.68 1.06
N PHE A 86 -9.32 -5.52 1.70
CA PHE A 86 -10.31 -4.50 1.36
C PHE A 86 -10.08 -3.27 2.22
N LEU A 87 -9.92 -2.10 1.57
CA LEU A 87 -9.74 -0.82 2.24
C LEU A 87 -10.92 0.09 1.94
N ASN A 88 -11.60 0.56 2.98
CA ASN A 88 -12.80 1.39 2.84
C ASN A 88 -12.93 2.47 3.93
N ARG A 89 -11.87 2.70 4.72
CA ARG A 89 -11.91 3.69 5.81
C ARG A 89 -10.65 4.56 5.77
N PRO A 90 -10.79 5.88 5.93
CA PRO A 90 -9.62 6.78 5.82
C PRO A 90 -8.65 6.68 7.02
N ASN A 91 -9.04 6.08 8.12
CA ASN A 91 -8.18 5.93 9.30
C ASN A 91 -7.53 4.55 9.40
N ILE A 92 -7.77 3.67 8.42
CA ILE A 92 -7.20 2.31 8.41
C ILE A 92 -6.44 2.12 7.11
N GLY A 93 -5.20 1.68 7.21
CA GLY A 93 -4.38 1.46 6.03
C GLY A 93 -3.63 0.15 6.06
N LEU A 94 -2.93 -0.11 4.97
CA LEU A 94 -2.19 -1.36 4.76
C LEU A 94 -0.72 -1.04 4.54
N HIS A 95 0.13 -1.57 5.40
CA HIS A 95 1.59 -1.52 5.23
C HIS A 95 2.03 -2.64 4.30
N ILE A 96 2.71 -2.27 3.23
CA ILE A 96 3.30 -3.22 2.28
C ILE A 96 4.81 -3.05 2.35
N PRO A 97 5.53 -3.99 2.98
CA PRO A 97 6.99 -3.95 2.97
C PRO A 97 7.56 -4.27 1.58
N PRO A 98 8.84 -3.97 1.33
CA PRO A 98 9.44 -4.28 0.03
C PRO A 98 9.41 -5.78 -0.27
N GLY A 99 9.46 -6.12 -1.55
CA GLY A 99 9.47 -7.51 -2.00
C GLY A 99 8.10 -8.15 -2.12
N ILE A 100 7.04 -7.38 -2.08
CA ILE A 100 5.66 -7.85 -2.24
C ILE A 100 5.07 -7.26 -3.53
N TRP A 101 4.56 -8.13 -4.38
CA TRP A 101 3.85 -7.70 -5.59
C TRP A 101 2.44 -7.27 -5.20
N ALA A 102 2.05 -6.08 -5.59
CA ALA A 102 0.77 -5.53 -5.21
C ALA A 102 0.09 -4.84 -6.38
N SER A 103 -1.22 -4.92 -6.40
CA SER A 103 -2.05 -4.13 -7.31
C SER A 103 -3.32 -3.71 -6.57
N GLU A 104 -3.85 -2.55 -6.95
CA GLU A 104 -5.12 -2.06 -6.43
C GLU A 104 -6.20 -2.30 -7.47
N VAL A 105 -7.31 -2.90 -7.05
CA VAL A 105 -8.38 -3.34 -7.95
C VAL A 105 -9.74 -2.95 -7.41
N ASN A 106 -10.74 -3.00 -8.27
CA ASN A 106 -12.15 -2.81 -7.90
C ASN A 106 -12.39 -1.48 -7.16
N PHE A 107 -11.86 -0.39 -7.69
CA PHE A 107 -12.10 0.94 -7.15
C PHE A 107 -13.58 1.31 -7.23
N SER A 108 -14.13 1.82 -6.12
CA SER A 108 -15.44 2.44 -6.16
C SER A 108 -15.34 3.78 -6.90
N SER A 109 -16.47 4.28 -7.40
CA SER A 109 -16.51 5.60 -8.04
C SER A 109 -16.09 6.68 -7.04
N GLY A 110 -15.15 7.54 -7.44
CA GLY A 110 -14.65 8.61 -6.58
C GLY A 110 -13.65 8.17 -5.52
N ALA A 111 -13.18 6.91 -5.57
CA ALA A 111 -12.19 6.43 -4.61
C ALA A 111 -10.87 7.17 -4.78
N ILE A 112 -10.18 7.38 -3.64
CA ILE A 112 -8.84 7.96 -3.61
C ILE A 112 -7.95 7.01 -2.84
N CYS A 113 -6.89 6.54 -3.51
CA CYS A 113 -5.84 5.75 -2.87
C CYS A 113 -4.69 6.68 -2.51
N LEU A 114 -4.55 6.98 -1.21
CA LEU A 114 -3.45 7.78 -0.70
C LEU A 114 -2.31 6.85 -0.31
N VAL A 115 -1.11 7.11 -0.83
CA VAL A 115 0.07 6.28 -0.58
C VAL A 115 1.14 7.10 0.11
N LEU A 116 1.60 6.58 1.25
CA LEU A 116 2.76 7.09 1.97
C LEU A 116 3.91 6.14 1.68
N ALA A 117 5.07 6.67 1.30
CA ALA A 117 6.21 5.84 0.87
C ALA A 117 7.47 6.23 1.63
N SER A 118 8.31 5.24 1.92
CA SER A 118 9.53 5.43 2.69
C SER A 118 10.66 6.08 1.89
N HIS A 119 10.60 6.00 0.56
CA HIS A 119 11.68 6.47 -0.32
C HIS A 119 11.14 7.45 -1.35
N LYS A 120 11.99 8.36 -1.78
CA LYS A 120 11.72 9.21 -2.93
C LYS A 120 11.56 8.34 -4.18
N TYR A 121 10.86 8.85 -5.18
CA TYR A 121 10.67 8.12 -6.43
C TYR A 121 12.03 7.74 -7.03
N ASN A 122 12.15 6.45 -7.35
CA ASN A 122 13.32 5.91 -8.05
C ASN A 122 12.84 4.72 -8.88
N GLU A 123 12.83 4.87 -10.20
CA GLU A 123 12.36 3.81 -11.09
C GLU A 123 13.15 2.52 -10.93
N LYS A 124 14.43 2.61 -10.57
CA LYS A 124 15.28 1.43 -10.36
C LYS A 124 14.83 0.56 -9.17
N ASP A 125 14.03 1.12 -8.27
CA ASP A 125 13.47 0.39 -7.14
C ASP A 125 12.24 -0.43 -7.53
N TYR A 126 11.65 -0.18 -8.70
CA TYR A 126 10.43 -0.85 -9.14
C TYR A 126 10.74 -2.16 -9.85
N MET A 127 10.00 -3.18 -9.52
CA MET A 127 9.91 -4.42 -10.28
C MET A 127 8.54 -4.43 -10.96
N ARG A 128 8.53 -4.20 -12.27
CA ARG A 128 7.28 -4.08 -13.04
C ARG A 128 6.96 -5.32 -13.86
N ASP A 129 7.92 -6.24 -13.99
CA ASP A 129 7.77 -7.52 -14.69
C ASP A 129 7.59 -8.62 -13.66
N TYR A 130 6.48 -9.33 -13.72
CA TYR A 130 6.15 -10.37 -12.74
C TYR A 130 7.17 -11.52 -12.78
N THR A 131 7.69 -11.89 -13.95
CA THR A 131 8.71 -12.93 -14.06
C THR A 131 10.00 -12.52 -13.35
N TYR A 132 10.41 -11.26 -13.53
CA TYR A 132 11.56 -10.70 -12.81
C TYR A 132 11.31 -10.75 -11.30
N PHE A 133 10.12 -10.38 -10.87
CA PHE A 133 9.74 -10.42 -9.46
C PHE A 133 9.83 -11.85 -8.90
N LEU A 134 9.32 -12.84 -9.61
CA LEU A 134 9.39 -14.24 -9.16
C LEU A 134 10.84 -14.70 -9.01
N ASN A 135 11.70 -14.33 -9.96
CA ASN A 135 13.12 -14.67 -9.88
C ASN A 135 13.79 -13.99 -8.68
N PHE A 136 13.43 -12.73 -8.43
CA PHE A 136 13.92 -11.98 -7.25
C PHE A 136 13.53 -12.70 -5.95
N ARG A 137 12.29 -13.21 -5.87
CA ARG A 137 11.81 -13.91 -4.67
C ARG A 137 12.48 -15.25 -4.46
N ASN A 138 12.90 -15.92 -5.52
CA ASN A 138 13.49 -17.26 -5.46
C ASN A 138 15.02 -17.26 -5.27
N ASP A 139 15.64 -16.11 -5.26
CA ASP A 139 17.09 -15.99 -5.03
C ASP A 139 17.47 -16.13 -3.57
#